data_04fb4e9132fac7560bc4b89ad4565596
#
_entry.id   04fb4e9132fac7560bc4b89ad4565596
#
_cell.length_a   1.000
_cell.length_b   1.000
_cell.length_c   1.000
_cell.angle_alpha   90.00
_cell.angle_beta   90.00
_cell.angle_gamma   90.00
#
_symmetry.space_group_name_H-M   'P 1'
#
loop_
_entity.id
_entity.type
_entity.pdbx_description
1 polymer ?
#
loop_
_entity_poly.entity_id
_entity_poly.type
_entity_poly.pdbx_seq_one_letter_code
_entity_poly.pdbx_strand_id
1 'polypeptide(L)'
;MLLNGSNSRVADKIVLQKRNHSTLLVGCDYGIAAELSDFFSFFVPGYKFMPAFKNKVWDGKVRLFNAQTHEIPAGLLPYIKDFAKKRNYPVEMEDSHYGYPESFNSVDPNEVMKFIESLNLHSRGKPIKVRDYQFDAICEGIRKKRAILLSPTGSGKSLIIYVLLRWYMKHHPDKILVIVPTTALVEQMKGDFDDYSSNDPDFSGSEDCHIIYEGKAKVNISEKIFISTWQSIYKLPATWFEQFGAIFGDECHGFKSKSLTSIMNKSRNAEYRYGTTGTLDGTQTHQLVLEGLFGKVRKVTTTKKLQDDDTLAPLDINMLVLDYSKELRELYSGEKYQTEIDFIVRHEPRNKFIRNLTLDQDGNTLVLFQFVEKHGRVLYDLITDKVEDNRKVFFVSGDTETSDREAIRKITESQKNAIIVASLGTFSTGINIRNLHNIIFTSPSKAQIRILQSIGRGLRKSDDGRTTKLYDIADDLQHKAKKNYALIHSEERMKIYKREQFNYKIHKVKI
;
A
#
# COMPACT_ATOMS: atom_id res chain seq x y z
N MET A 1 -12.00 39.93 -6.42
CA MET A 1 -11.40 41.27 -6.47
C MET A 1 -10.21 41.17 -7.42
N LEU A 2 -10.37 41.75 -8.60
CA LEU A 2 -9.37 41.77 -9.66
C LEU A 2 -8.25 42.72 -9.28
N LEU A 3 -7.01 42.26 -9.39
CA LEU A 3 -5.82 43.10 -9.22
C LEU A 3 -5.79 44.16 -10.31
N ASN A 4 -6.03 45.42 -9.97
CA ASN A 4 -5.88 46.57 -10.84
C ASN A 4 -4.40 47.00 -10.92
N GLY A 5 -3.89 46.96 -12.12
CA GLY A 5 -3.07 47.95 -12.80
C GLY A 5 -1.78 48.44 -12.14
N SER A 6 -0.66 47.80 -12.49
CA SER A 6 0.54 48.52 -12.92
C SER A 6 1.27 47.63 -13.91
N ASN A 7 1.42 48.09 -15.16
CA ASN A 7 2.21 47.52 -16.23
C ASN A 7 3.73 47.63 -15.92
N SER A 8 4.19 47.00 -14.85
CA SER A 8 5.60 46.58 -14.76
C SER A 8 5.64 45.18 -15.34
N ARG A 9 6.47 44.90 -16.34
CA ARG A 9 6.82 43.54 -16.80
C ARG A 9 7.07 42.73 -15.54
N VAL A 10 6.13 41.82 -15.21
CA VAL A 10 6.34 40.84 -14.16
C VAL A 10 7.58 40.08 -14.62
N ALA A 11 8.71 40.29 -13.94
CA ALA A 11 9.91 39.52 -14.22
C ALA A 11 9.51 38.04 -14.18
N ASP A 12 10.15 37.22 -15.03
CA ASP A 12 9.95 35.77 -15.13
C ASP A 12 10.17 35.10 -13.75
N LYS A 13 9.24 35.27 -12.82
CA LYS A 13 9.32 34.79 -11.44
C LYS A 13 8.10 33.95 -11.06
N ILE A 14 8.29 33.11 -10.09
CA ILE A 14 7.23 32.29 -9.47
C ILE A 14 6.96 32.81 -8.06
N VAL A 15 5.71 33.17 -7.79
CA VAL A 15 5.24 33.59 -6.47
C VAL A 15 4.39 32.50 -5.89
N LEU A 16 4.75 31.98 -4.71
CA LEU A 16 4.06 30.89 -4.04
C LEU A 16 3.27 31.41 -2.85
N GLN A 17 1.97 31.08 -2.79
CA GLN A 17 1.10 31.35 -1.66
C GLN A 17 0.46 30.05 -1.18
N LYS A 18 0.62 29.70 0.09
CA LYS A 18 -0.06 28.56 0.68
C LYS A 18 -1.49 28.92 1.06
N ARG A 19 -2.44 28.40 0.31
CA ARG A 19 -3.87 28.68 0.46
C ARG A 19 -4.51 27.97 1.66
N ASN A 20 -4.04 26.75 1.92
CA ASN A 20 -4.39 25.90 3.04
C ASN A 20 -3.41 24.72 3.10
N HIS A 21 -3.61 23.78 4.01
CA HIS A 21 -2.69 22.62 4.12
C HIS A 21 -2.80 21.61 2.95
N SER A 22 -3.76 21.77 2.03
CA SER A 22 -3.89 20.91 0.83
C SER A 22 -3.29 21.53 -0.42
N THR A 23 -3.35 22.88 -0.55
CA THR A 23 -3.22 23.57 -1.83
C THR A 23 -2.26 24.76 -1.74
N LEU A 24 -1.37 24.85 -2.75
CA LEU A 24 -0.58 26.05 -3.05
C LEU A 24 -1.18 26.77 -4.26
N LEU A 25 -1.12 28.07 -4.25
CA LEU A 25 -1.35 28.94 -5.40
C LEU A 25 0.01 29.35 -5.96
N VAL A 26 0.16 29.29 -7.31
CA VAL A 26 1.41 29.59 -8.01
C VAL A 26 1.17 30.79 -8.90
N GLY A 27 1.52 31.99 -8.44
CA GLY A 27 1.51 33.21 -9.25
C GLY A 27 2.68 33.20 -10.24
N CYS A 28 2.41 33.24 -11.51
CA CYS A 28 3.40 33.29 -12.59
C CYS A 28 2.75 33.80 -13.88
N ASP A 29 3.57 34.16 -14.87
CA ASP A 29 3.06 34.50 -16.19
C ASP A 29 2.54 33.26 -16.96
N TYR A 30 1.91 33.50 -18.10
CA TYR A 30 1.31 32.46 -18.93
C TYR A 30 2.33 31.44 -19.46
N GLY A 31 3.54 31.90 -19.81
CA GLY A 31 4.61 31.02 -20.32
C GLY A 31 5.06 30.04 -19.25
N ILE A 32 5.37 30.51 -18.05
CA ILE A 32 5.73 29.68 -16.90
C ILE A 32 4.57 28.76 -16.52
N ALA A 33 3.32 29.23 -16.54
CA ALA A 33 2.15 28.41 -16.24
C ALA A 33 2.00 27.25 -17.25
N ALA A 34 2.24 27.48 -18.55
CA ALA A 34 2.24 26.46 -19.57
C ALA A 34 3.35 25.41 -19.32
N GLU A 35 4.57 25.85 -19.01
CA GLU A 35 5.69 24.97 -18.67
C GLU A 35 5.42 24.14 -17.41
N LEU A 36 4.85 24.75 -16.36
CA LEU A 36 4.44 24.04 -15.15
C LEU A 36 3.36 23.00 -15.47
N SER A 37 2.38 23.36 -16.30
CA SER A 37 1.34 22.42 -16.73
C SER A 37 1.92 21.21 -17.45
N ASP A 38 2.87 21.40 -18.34
CA ASP A 38 3.54 20.31 -19.04
C ASP A 38 4.42 19.49 -18.07
N PHE A 39 5.17 20.14 -17.20
CA PHE A 39 6.03 19.47 -16.22
C PHE A 39 5.26 18.58 -15.24
N PHE A 40 4.07 19.01 -14.83
CA PHE A 40 3.19 18.28 -13.91
C PHE A 40 2.07 17.49 -14.61
N SER A 41 2.22 17.21 -15.92
CA SER A 41 1.30 16.39 -16.72
C SER A 41 1.93 15.06 -17.09
N PHE A 42 1.23 13.97 -16.81
CA PHE A 42 1.75 12.60 -17.03
C PHE A 42 0.68 11.70 -17.64
N PHE A 43 1.08 10.84 -18.56
CA PHE A 43 0.18 9.78 -19.04
C PHE A 43 -0.09 8.74 -17.95
N VAL A 44 -1.35 8.40 -17.79
CA VAL A 44 -1.74 7.32 -16.88
C VAL A 44 -1.30 5.97 -17.45
N PRO A 45 -0.64 5.08 -16.68
CA PRO A 45 -0.29 3.77 -17.19
C PRO A 45 -1.50 3.02 -17.76
N GLY A 46 -1.37 2.51 -18.98
CA GLY A 46 -2.45 1.81 -19.67
C GLY A 46 -3.59 2.70 -20.21
N TYR A 47 -3.41 4.01 -20.27
CA TYR A 47 -4.43 4.96 -20.74
C TYR A 47 -5.07 4.60 -22.09
N LYS A 48 -4.29 4.04 -23.03
CA LYS A 48 -4.76 3.61 -24.37
C LYS A 48 -5.87 2.55 -24.30
N PHE A 49 -5.95 1.79 -23.21
CA PHE A 49 -6.95 0.73 -23.03
C PHE A 49 -8.19 1.22 -22.29
N MET A 50 -8.18 2.44 -21.74
CA MET A 50 -9.28 3.00 -20.96
C MET A 50 -10.41 3.49 -21.87
N PRO A 51 -11.70 3.21 -21.54
CA PRO A 51 -12.85 3.65 -22.34
C PRO A 51 -12.88 5.15 -22.57
N ALA A 52 -12.58 5.96 -21.55
CA ALA A 52 -12.57 7.42 -21.68
C ALA A 52 -11.57 7.95 -22.73
N PHE A 53 -10.40 7.30 -22.86
CA PHE A 53 -9.42 7.63 -23.92
C PHE A 53 -9.90 7.14 -25.29
N LYS A 54 -10.40 5.89 -25.37
CA LYS A 54 -10.92 5.34 -26.62
C LYS A 54 -12.08 6.15 -27.18
N ASN A 55 -12.94 6.66 -26.31
CA ASN A 55 -14.08 7.51 -26.64
C ASN A 55 -13.69 9.00 -26.82
N LYS A 56 -12.40 9.35 -26.79
CA LYS A 56 -11.88 10.73 -26.97
C LYS A 56 -12.44 11.74 -25.94
N VAL A 57 -12.96 11.28 -24.79
CA VAL A 57 -13.45 12.14 -23.70
C VAL A 57 -12.32 12.63 -22.80
N TRP A 58 -11.17 11.97 -22.87
CA TRP A 58 -9.99 12.26 -22.06
C TRP A 58 -8.71 11.95 -22.84
N ASP A 59 -7.69 12.76 -22.65
CA ASP A 59 -6.41 12.68 -23.39
C ASP A 59 -5.38 11.70 -22.78
N GLY A 60 -5.75 10.96 -21.75
CA GLY A 60 -4.87 9.98 -21.11
C GLY A 60 -3.93 10.56 -20.05
N LYS A 61 -3.98 11.88 -19.79
CA LYS A 61 -3.09 12.55 -18.86
C LYS A 61 -3.78 12.89 -17.52
N VAL A 62 -3.00 12.81 -16.45
CA VAL A 62 -3.27 13.46 -15.17
C VAL A 62 -2.47 14.76 -15.12
N ARG A 63 -3.11 15.83 -14.69
CA ARG A 63 -2.50 17.16 -14.48
C ARG A 63 -2.53 17.49 -13.00
N LEU A 64 -1.37 17.70 -12.40
CA LEU A 64 -1.25 18.04 -10.98
C LEU A 64 -1.23 19.55 -10.76
N PHE A 65 -0.83 20.33 -11.74
CA PHE A 65 -0.96 21.77 -11.78
C PHE A 65 -2.17 22.15 -12.63
N ASN A 66 -3.05 22.97 -12.08
CA ASN A 66 -4.18 23.53 -12.80
C ASN A 66 -3.80 24.91 -13.38
N ALA A 67 -3.61 24.97 -14.70
CA ALA A 67 -3.20 26.21 -15.36
C ALA A 67 -4.28 27.31 -15.38
N GLN A 68 -5.55 26.98 -15.07
CA GLN A 68 -6.64 27.99 -15.01
C GLN A 68 -6.75 28.61 -13.59
N THR A 69 -6.66 27.78 -12.55
CA THR A 69 -6.75 28.24 -11.17
C THR A 69 -5.40 28.50 -10.54
N HIS A 70 -4.31 28.13 -11.22
CA HIS A 70 -2.93 28.17 -10.74
C HIS A 70 -2.71 27.40 -9.44
N GLU A 71 -3.54 26.39 -9.19
CA GLU A 71 -3.48 25.57 -7.98
C GLU A 71 -2.67 24.28 -8.22
N ILE A 72 -1.92 23.89 -7.17
CA ILE A 72 -1.17 22.65 -7.13
C ILE A 72 -1.21 22.05 -5.71
N PRO A 73 -1.19 20.70 -5.54
CA PRO A 73 -1.11 20.09 -4.22
C PRO A 73 0.12 20.55 -3.42
N ALA A 74 -0.09 20.92 -2.16
CA ALA A 74 0.95 21.53 -1.32
C ALA A 74 2.18 20.62 -1.09
N GLY A 75 2.03 19.30 -1.15
CA GLY A 75 3.16 18.37 -1.03
C GLY A 75 4.16 18.44 -2.20
N LEU A 76 3.79 19.09 -3.31
CA LEU A 76 4.67 19.25 -4.48
C LEU A 76 5.56 20.49 -4.42
N LEU A 77 5.53 21.27 -3.33
CA LEU A 77 6.39 22.45 -3.15
C LEU A 77 7.87 22.17 -3.51
N PRO A 78 8.52 21.09 -3.07
CA PRO A 78 9.91 20.83 -3.41
C PRO A 78 10.14 20.65 -4.92
N TYR A 79 9.17 20.10 -5.63
CA TYR A 79 9.24 19.91 -7.09
C TYR A 79 9.10 21.23 -7.86
N ILE A 80 8.29 22.18 -7.34
CA ILE A 80 8.18 23.51 -7.91
C ILE A 80 9.52 24.26 -7.76
N LYS A 81 10.14 24.16 -6.58
CA LYS A 81 11.47 24.77 -6.35
C LYS A 81 12.54 24.17 -7.24
N ASP A 82 12.54 22.85 -7.42
CA ASP A 82 13.46 22.17 -8.33
C ASP A 82 13.23 22.58 -9.82
N PHE A 83 11.96 22.72 -10.22
CA PHE A 83 11.58 23.19 -11.53
C PHE A 83 12.10 24.62 -11.78
N ALA A 84 11.83 25.53 -10.85
CA ALA A 84 12.27 26.90 -10.91
C ALA A 84 13.80 27.03 -10.95
N LYS A 85 14.50 26.28 -10.09
CA LYS A 85 15.98 26.26 -10.04
C LYS A 85 16.57 25.81 -11.38
N LYS A 86 16.03 24.77 -12.01
CA LYS A 86 16.53 24.26 -13.30
C LYS A 86 16.33 25.22 -14.48
N ARG A 87 15.42 26.19 -14.34
CA ARG A 87 15.07 27.19 -15.36
C ARG A 87 15.53 28.59 -15.01
N ASN A 88 16.20 28.75 -13.85
CA ASN A 88 16.63 30.01 -13.30
C ASN A 88 15.47 30.99 -13.06
N TYR A 89 14.30 30.49 -12.72
CA TYR A 89 13.18 31.34 -12.28
C TYR A 89 13.33 31.68 -10.81
N PRO A 90 13.36 32.98 -10.43
CA PRO A 90 13.27 33.39 -9.03
C PRO A 90 11.98 32.88 -8.37
N VAL A 91 12.08 32.39 -7.13
CA VAL A 91 10.93 31.95 -6.34
C VAL A 91 10.78 32.86 -5.14
N GLU A 92 9.61 33.52 -5.06
CA GLU A 92 9.19 34.28 -3.89
C GLU A 92 8.12 33.50 -3.13
N MET A 93 8.18 33.51 -1.82
CA MET A 93 7.19 32.86 -0.97
C MET A 93 6.47 33.94 -0.20
N GLU A 94 5.18 34.13 -0.48
CA GLU A 94 4.34 35.06 0.29
C GLU A 94 4.07 34.51 1.68
N ASP A 95 3.94 35.41 2.66
CA ASP A 95 3.53 35.04 4.00
C ASP A 95 2.19 34.32 3.97
N SER A 96 2.08 33.23 4.70
CA SER A 96 0.88 32.44 4.80
C SER A 96 0.60 32.06 6.23
N HIS A 97 -0.61 32.33 6.68
CA HIS A 97 -1.13 31.88 7.98
C HIS A 97 -0.91 30.37 8.22
N TYR A 98 -0.89 29.60 7.16
CA TYR A 98 -0.71 28.15 7.23
C TYR A 98 0.76 27.70 7.33
N GLY A 99 1.74 28.61 7.21
CA GLY A 99 3.17 28.27 7.13
C GLY A 99 3.50 27.34 5.94
N TYR A 100 4.76 27.08 5.70
CA TYR A 100 5.19 26.22 4.59
C TYR A 100 5.74 24.87 5.09
N PRO A 101 5.58 23.78 4.29
CA PRO A 101 6.02 22.44 4.69
C PRO A 101 7.52 22.30 4.98
N GLU A 102 8.32 23.29 4.60
CA GLU A 102 9.78 23.29 4.74
C GLU A 102 10.31 24.07 5.94
N SER A 103 9.44 24.76 6.69
CA SER A 103 9.84 25.37 7.95
C SER A 103 10.19 24.22 8.92
N PHE A 104 11.50 23.91 8.99
CA PHE A 104 12.01 22.84 9.83
C PHE A 104 11.87 23.23 11.29
N ASN A 105 10.99 22.58 12.02
CA ASN A 105 11.10 22.55 13.46
C ASN A 105 12.31 21.68 13.79
N SER A 106 13.24 22.22 14.56
CA SER A 106 14.26 21.41 15.19
C SER A 106 13.56 20.43 16.13
N VAL A 107 13.63 19.17 15.85
CA VAL A 107 13.11 18.11 16.74
C VAL A 107 14.29 17.58 17.52
N ASP A 108 14.26 17.70 18.84
CA ASP A 108 15.26 17.07 19.70
C ASP A 108 14.96 15.56 19.79
N PRO A 109 15.84 14.69 19.27
CA PRO A 109 15.64 13.24 19.37
C PRO A 109 15.51 12.74 20.80
N ASN A 110 16.15 13.42 21.79
CA ASN A 110 16.04 13.03 23.18
C ASN A 110 14.64 13.33 23.75
N GLU A 111 14.00 14.43 23.31
CA GLU A 111 12.62 14.73 23.68
C GLU A 111 11.67 13.69 23.12
N VAL A 112 11.85 13.31 21.85
CA VAL A 112 11.05 12.25 21.22
C VAL A 112 11.25 10.91 21.93
N MET A 113 12.49 10.56 22.28
CA MET A 113 12.77 9.32 23.01
C MET A 113 12.08 9.30 24.39
N LYS A 114 12.21 10.37 25.18
CA LYS A 114 11.53 10.49 26.48
C LYS A 114 10.00 10.41 26.34
N PHE A 115 9.46 10.99 25.27
CA PHE A 115 8.04 10.88 24.99
C PHE A 115 7.63 9.43 24.68
N ILE A 116 8.39 8.72 23.83
CA ILE A 116 8.11 7.31 23.53
C ILE A 116 8.19 6.44 24.76
N GLU A 117 9.17 6.66 25.64
CA GLU A 117 9.30 5.95 26.92
C GLU A 117 8.10 6.21 27.84
N SER A 118 7.58 7.45 27.86
CA SER A 118 6.41 7.80 28.66
C SER A 118 5.12 7.12 28.23
N LEU A 119 5.02 6.63 26.97
CA LEU A 119 3.88 5.88 26.47
C LEU A 119 3.77 4.46 27.04
N ASN A 120 4.81 3.96 27.72
CA ASN A 120 4.85 2.64 28.32
C ASN A 120 4.30 1.54 27.40
N LEU A 121 4.85 1.48 26.17
CA LEU A 121 4.34 0.67 25.06
C LEU A 121 4.35 -0.82 25.36
N HIS A 122 3.23 -1.47 25.14
CA HIS A 122 3.07 -2.92 25.29
C HIS A 122 2.57 -3.55 23.99
N SER A 123 2.81 -4.85 23.84
CA SER A 123 2.14 -5.68 22.84
C SER A 123 1.96 -7.08 23.41
N ARG A 124 0.69 -7.53 23.45
CA ARG A 124 0.29 -8.84 24.02
C ARG A 124 0.74 -9.03 25.45
N GLY A 125 0.54 -8.00 26.25
CA GLY A 125 0.91 -8.01 27.66
C GLY A 125 2.41 -7.96 27.93
N LYS A 126 3.25 -7.73 26.90
CA LYS A 126 4.70 -7.60 27.06
C LYS A 126 5.16 -6.20 26.68
N PRO A 127 6.08 -5.59 27.43
CA PRO A 127 6.66 -4.31 27.05
C PRO A 127 7.42 -4.44 25.73
N ILE A 128 7.27 -3.44 24.87
CA ILE A 128 7.96 -3.35 23.60
C ILE A 128 8.79 -2.08 23.51
N LYS A 129 9.86 -2.13 22.73
CA LYS A 129 10.70 -0.98 22.42
C LYS A 129 10.56 -0.62 20.93
N VAL A 130 10.54 0.67 20.66
CA VAL A 130 10.63 1.19 19.28
C VAL A 130 12.02 0.86 18.75
N ARG A 131 12.07 0.33 17.52
CA ARG A 131 13.33 -0.02 16.83
C ARG A 131 13.94 1.23 16.20
N ASP A 132 15.26 1.22 15.95
CA ASP A 132 15.99 2.36 15.42
C ASP A 132 15.34 2.95 14.16
N TYR A 133 15.00 2.12 13.16
CA TYR A 133 14.36 2.59 11.94
C TYR A 133 12.94 3.16 12.16
N GLN A 134 12.21 2.68 13.17
CA GLN A 134 10.92 3.23 13.57
C GLN A 134 11.10 4.59 14.24
N PHE A 135 12.09 4.69 15.13
CA PHE A 135 12.47 5.94 15.78
C PHE A 135 12.86 7.02 14.76
N ASP A 136 13.71 6.67 13.80
CA ASP A 136 14.10 7.58 12.71
C ASP A 136 12.89 8.04 11.90
N ALA A 137 11.96 7.13 11.60
CA ALA A 137 10.73 7.46 10.87
C ALA A 137 9.80 8.38 11.68
N ILE A 138 9.71 8.17 12.99
CA ILE A 138 8.94 9.01 13.90
C ILE A 138 9.54 10.41 13.98
N CYS A 139 10.84 10.52 14.23
CA CYS A 139 11.54 11.82 14.28
C CYS A 139 11.38 12.59 12.96
N GLU A 140 11.55 11.91 11.81
CA GLU A 140 11.36 12.53 10.50
C GLU A 140 9.90 12.95 10.28
N GLY A 141 8.94 12.12 10.70
CA GLY A 141 7.52 12.44 10.64
C GLY A 141 7.20 13.71 11.44
N ILE A 142 7.60 13.77 12.69
CA ILE A 142 7.40 14.94 13.56
C ILE A 142 8.00 16.19 12.94
N ARG A 143 9.25 16.10 12.47
CA ARG A 143 9.97 17.21 11.87
C ARG A 143 9.31 17.73 10.60
N LYS A 144 8.86 16.84 9.71
CA LYS A 144 8.32 17.20 8.39
C LYS A 144 6.83 17.47 8.40
N LYS A 145 6.10 16.97 9.39
CA LYS A 145 4.64 17.00 9.47
C LYS A 145 3.91 16.34 8.29
N ARG A 146 4.64 15.98 7.22
CA ARG A 146 4.13 15.38 5.99
C ARG A 146 5.14 14.40 5.42
N ALA A 147 4.73 13.15 5.20
CA ALA A 147 5.59 12.13 4.58
C ALA A 147 4.77 10.93 4.10
N ILE A 148 5.32 10.23 3.12
CA ILE A 148 4.95 8.85 2.82
C ILE A 148 6.03 7.95 3.43
N LEU A 149 5.64 7.16 4.41
CA LEU A 149 6.52 6.23 5.09
C LEU A 149 6.45 4.87 4.37
N LEU A 150 7.42 4.63 3.49
CA LEU A 150 7.54 3.38 2.74
C LEU A 150 8.20 2.34 3.62
N SER A 151 7.41 1.39 4.12
CA SER A 151 7.83 0.42 5.11
C SER A 151 7.19 -0.95 4.84
N PRO A 152 7.96 -2.03 4.69
CA PRO A 152 7.42 -3.34 4.34
C PRO A 152 6.42 -3.88 5.37
N THR A 153 5.68 -4.90 4.98
CA THR A 153 4.80 -5.63 5.91
C THR A 153 5.64 -6.22 7.05
N GLY A 154 5.13 -6.14 8.28
CA GLY A 154 5.84 -6.63 9.46
C GLY A 154 6.86 -5.66 10.07
N SER A 155 7.06 -4.47 9.49
CA SER A 155 7.94 -3.43 10.04
C SER A 155 7.36 -2.66 11.23
N GLY A 156 6.08 -2.89 11.60
CA GLY A 156 5.40 -2.17 12.67
C GLY A 156 4.87 -0.80 12.27
N LYS A 157 4.28 -0.68 11.06
CA LYS A 157 3.64 0.56 10.59
C LYS A 157 2.59 1.10 11.55
N SER A 158 1.75 0.24 12.13
CA SER A 158 0.72 0.65 13.10
C SER A 158 1.32 1.27 14.37
N LEU A 159 2.49 0.79 14.83
CA LEU A 159 3.20 1.39 15.96
C LEU A 159 3.75 2.79 15.62
N ILE A 160 4.30 2.97 14.41
CA ILE A 160 4.76 4.29 13.95
C ILE A 160 3.57 5.27 13.89
N ILE A 161 2.43 4.84 13.33
CA ILE A 161 1.19 5.65 13.30
C ILE A 161 0.77 5.98 14.74
N TYR A 162 0.71 5.00 15.64
CA TYR A 162 0.33 5.18 17.04
C TYR A 162 1.20 6.23 17.73
N VAL A 163 2.52 6.13 17.65
CA VAL A 163 3.43 7.10 18.30
C VAL A 163 3.27 8.50 17.70
N LEU A 164 3.14 8.63 16.37
CA LEU A 164 2.93 9.92 15.70
C LEU A 164 1.60 10.57 16.09
N LEU A 165 0.52 9.79 16.19
CA LEU A 165 -0.78 10.35 16.60
C LEU A 165 -0.77 10.75 18.08
N ARG A 166 -0.11 9.97 18.98
CA ARG A 166 0.03 10.32 20.39
C ARG A 166 0.90 11.57 20.58
N TRP A 167 1.98 11.72 19.79
CA TRP A 167 2.75 12.95 19.74
C TRP A 167 1.87 14.14 19.32
N TYR A 168 1.07 13.98 18.27
CA TYR A 168 0.15 15.02 17.81
C TYR A 168 -0.85 15.41 18.90
N MET A 169 -1.48 14.42 19.56
CA MET A 169 -2.46 14.66 20.65
C MET A 169 -1.89 15.46 21.80
N LYS A 170 -0.60 15.24 22.13
CA LYS A 170 0.09 15.97 23.20
C LYS A 170 0.26 17.46 22.89
N HIS A 171 0.45 17.81 21.62
CA HIS A 171 0.84 19.16 21.20
C HIS A 171 -0.28 19.94 20.50
N HIS A 172 -1.38 19.30 20.12
CA HIS A 172 -2.47 19.88 19.35
C HIS A 172 -3.84 19.44 19.88
N PRO A 173 -4.84 20.37 19.90
CA PRO A 173 -6.18 20.05 20.40
C PRO A 173 -7.09 19.38 19.36
N ASP A 174 -6.76 19.51 18.06
CA ASP A 174 -7.62 19.08 16.96
C ASP A 174 -7.71 17.56 16.86
N LYS A 175 -8.77 17.10 16.19
CA LYS A 175 -9.02 15.70 15.97
C LYS A 175 -8.09 15.07 14.93
N ILE A 176 -7.99 13.75 14.97
CA ILE A 176 -7.15 12.93 14.10
C ILE A 176 -8.02 11.99 13.29
N LEU A 177 -7.73 11.88 11.99
CA LEU A 177 -8.38 10.93 11.08
C LEU A 177 -7.38 9.87 10.60
N VAL A 178 -7.67 8.60 10.87
CA VAL A 178 -6.94 7.44 10.34
C VAL A 178 -7.81 6.76 9.29
N ILE A 179 -7.31 6.67 8.07
CA ILE A 179 -8.02 6.07 6.94
C ILE A 179 -7.37 4.75 6.58
N VAL A 180 -8.16 3.70 6.59
CA VAL A 180 -7.73 2.34 6.24
C VAL A 180 -8.59 1.76 5.10
N PRO A 181 -8.10 0.78 4.33
CA PRO A 181 -8.82 0.30 3.14
C PRO A 181 -10.06 -0.53 3.41
N THR A 182 -10.14 -1.26 4.55
CA THR A 182 -11.22 -2.21 4.83
C THR A 182 -11.71 -2.14 6.27
N THR A 183 -12.95 -2.60 6.53
CA THR A 183 -13.53 -2.67 7.86
C THR A 183 -12.73 -3.57 8.81
N ALA A 184 -12.19 -4.67 8.32
CA ALA A 184 -11.32 -5.54 9.11
C ALA A 184 -10.06 -4.80 9.59
N LEU A 185 -9.50 -3.91 8.77
CA LEU A 185 -8.35 -3.09 9.16
C LEU A 185 -8.74 -1.94 10.10
N VAL A 186 -9.99 -1.46 10.10
CA VAL A 186 -10.49 -0.52 11.12
C VAL A 186 -10.45 -1.18 12.50
N GLU A 187 -11.01 -2.37 12.62
CA GLU A 187 -11.01 -3.12 13.89
C GLU A 187 -9.59 -3.51 14.32
N GLN A 188 -8.77 -3.97 13.38
CA GLN A 188 -7.38 -4.30 13.66
C GLN A 188 -6.58 -3.08 14.16
N MET A 189 -6.71 -1.92 13.50
CA MET A 189 -5.98 -0.70 13.89
C MET A 189 -6.39 -0.24 15.30
N LYS A 190 -7.70 -0.29 15.61
CA LYS A 190 -8.18 0.00 16.96
C LYS A 190 -7.62 -0.99 17.97
N GLY A 191 -7.67 -2.29 17.67
CA GLY A 191 -7.10 -3.34 18.53
C GLY A 191 -5.59 -3.21 18.73
N ASP A 192 -4.85 -2.81 17.69
CA ASP A 192 -3.42 -2.52 17.80
C ASP A 192 -3.17 -1.33 18.76
N PHE A 193 -4.02 -0.29 18.70
CA PHE A 193 -3.90 0.88 19.60
C PHE A 193 -4.26 0.53 21.05
N ASP A 194 -5.27 -0.30 21.26
CA ASP A 194 -5.59 -0.86 22.59
C ASP A 194 -4.43 -1.67 23.17
N ASP A 195 -3.82 -2.54 22.34
CA ASP A 195 -2.70 -3.38 22.75
C ASP A 195 -1.48 -2.52 23.12
N TYR A 196 -1.16 -1.50 22.31
CA TYR A 196 -0.03 -0.59 22.56
C TYR A 196 -0.23 0.26 23.83
N SER A 197 -1.47 0.63 24.16
CA SER A 197 -1.83 1.46 25.31
C SER A 197 -2.23 0.67 26.55
N SER A 198 -2.12 -0.65 26.55
CA SER A 198 -2.64 -1.49 27.63
C SER A 198 -2.10 -1.16 29.04
N ASN A 199 -0.99 -0.44 29.11
CA ASN A 199 -0.40 0.08 30.36
C ASN A 199 -0.22 1.60 30.38
N ASP A 200 -0.95 2.32 29.53
CA ASP A 200 -0.95 3.78 29.50
C ASP A 200 -2.12 4.31 30.32
N PRO A 201 -1.89 5.05 31.41
CA PRO A 201 -2.97 5.56 32.26
C PRO A 201 -3.78 6.70 31.61
N ASP A 202 -3.22 7.36 30.60
CA ASP A 202 -3.77 8.57 29.99
C ASP A 202 -4.45 8.31 28.64
N PHE A 203 -4.47 7.06 28.16
CA PHE A 203 -5.02 6.73 26.85
C PHE A 203 -5.48 5.27 26.77
N SER A 204 -6.66 5.08 26.19
CA SER A 204 -7.20 3.77 25.81
C SER A 204 -7.71 3.81 24.38
N GLY A 205 -7.23 2.90 23.53
CA GLY A 205 -7.74 2.78 22.16
C GLY A 205 -9.24 2.49 22.11
N SER A 206 -9.79 1.81 23.11
CA SER A 206 -11.23 1.52 23.22
C SER A 206 -12.07 2.78 23.48
N GLU A 207 -11.57 3.70 24.30
CA GLU A 207 -12.30 4.90 24.74
C GLU A 207 -12.01 6.12 23.88
N ASP A 208 -10.74 6.29 23.46
CA ASP A 208 -10.29 7.48 22.71
C ASP A 208 -10.45 7.36 21.19
N CYS A 209 -10.72 6.15 20.69
CA CYS A 209 -10.86 5.89 19.25
C CYS A 209 -12.31 5.60 18.85
N HIS A 210 -12.87 6.43 17.99
CA HIS A 210 -14.14 6.20 17.34
C HIS A 210 -13.93 5.51 15.97
N ILE A 211 -14.63 4.40 15.74
CA ILE A 211 -14.59 3.67 14.47
C ILE A 211 -15.77 4.03 13.58
N ILE A 212 -15.51 4.27 12.28
CA ILE A 212 -16.52 4.64 11.30
C ILE A 212 -16.51 3.64 10.12
N TYR A 213 -17.58 2.87 10.03
CA TYR A 213 -17.96 2.10 8.85
C TYR A 213 -19.49 2.02 8.75
N GLU A 214 -20.04 1.19 7.90
CA GLU A 214 -21.49 1.10 7.70
C GLU A 214 -22.25 0.89 9.03
N GLY A 215 -23.27 1.69 9.28
CA GLY A 215 -24.09 1.65 10.50
C GLY A 215 -23.52 2.39 11.72
N LYS A 216 -22.29 2.95 11.66
CA LYS A 216 -21.68 3.69 12.78
C LYS A 216 -21.93 5.19 12.66
N ALA A 217 -21.97 5.89 13.81
CA ALA A 217 -22.13 7.33 13.90
C ALA A 217 -20.99 8.08 13.19
N LYS A 218 -21.30 9.26 12.59
CA LYS A 218 -20.33 10.10 11.86
C LYS A 218 -20.27 11.52 12.38
N VAL A 219 -21.21 11.90 13.26
CA VAL A 219 -21.35 13.26 13.82
C VAL A 219 -21.61 13.19 15.31
N ASN A 220 -21.39 14.29 16.03
CA ASN A 220 -21.55 14.40 17.48
C ASN A 220 -20.71 13.40 18.28
N ILE A 221 -19.45 13.27 17.89
CA ILE A 221 -18.48 12.31 18.42
C ILE A 221 -17.50 13.08 19.29
N SER A 222 -17.31 12.65 20.53
CA SER A 222 -16.42 13.27 21.52
C SER A 222 -14.96 12.85 21.35
N GLU A 223 -14.74 11.63 20.89
CA GLU A 223 -13.41 11.03 20.76
C GLU A 223 -12.52 11.84 19.82
N LYS A 224 -11.22 11.83 20.11
CA LYS A 224 -10.23 12.59 19.35
C LYS A 224 -9.73 11.86 18.12
N ILE A 225 -9.73 10.54 18.12
CA ILE A 225 -9.19 9.70 17.04
C ILE A 225 -10.36 9.02 16.32
N PHE A 226 -10.41 9.23 15.00
CA PHE A 226 -11.39 8.62 14.11
C PHE A 226 -10.69 7.61 13.22
N ILE A 227 -11.08 6.34 13.25
CA ILE A 227 -10.57 5.30 12.37
C ILE A 227 -11.68 4.91 11.40
N SER A 228 -11.45 5.08 10.10
CA SER A 228 -12.50 4.93 9.09
C SER A 228 -12.03 4.25 7.82
N THR A 229 -12.96 3.59 7.14
CA THR A 229 -12.75 3.30 5.72
C THR A 229 -13.08 4.53 4.88
N TRP A 230 -12.39 4.70 3.75
CA TRP A 230 -12.66 5.82 2.86
C TRP A 230 -14.09 5.81 2.27
N GLN A 231 -14.66 4.62 2.05
CA GLN A 231 -16.02 4.42 1.53
C GLN A 231 -17.07 5.07 2.43
N SER A 232 -16.84 5.03 3.74
CA SER A 232 -17.78 5.54 4.73
C SER A 232 -17.83 7.06 4.80
N ILE A 233 -16.75 7.76 4.40
CA ILE A 233 -16.58 9.19 4.65
C ILE A 233 -16.42 10.06 3.39
N TYR A 234 -16.08 9.50 2.21
CA TYR A 234 -15.73 10.31 1.03
C TYR A 234 -16.84 11.23 0.53
N LYS A 235 -18.13 10.89 0.80
CA LYS A 235 -19.31 11.70 0.44
C LYS A 235 -19.59 12.83 1.42
N LEU A 236 -18.97 12.82 2.60
CA LEU A 236 -19.21 13.86 3.61
C LEU A 236 -18.74 15.25 3.11
N PRO A 237 -19.38 16.33 3.57
CA PRO A 237 -19.04 17.69 3.16
C PRO A 237 -17.64 18.09 3.64
N ALA A 238 -17.05 19.13 3.00
CA ALA A 238 -15.73 19.62 3.39
C ALA A 238 -15.66 20.09 4.85
N THR A 239 -16.73 20.69 5.34
CA THR A 239 -16.87 21.18 6.74
C THR A 239 -16.68 20.06 7.76
N TRP A 240 -17.08 18.82 7.43
CA TRP A 240 -16.84 17.67 8.31
C TRP A 240 -15.33 17.35 8.46
N PHE A 241 -14.55 17.58 7.41
CA PHE A 241 -13.11 17.33 7.43
C PHE A 241 -12.29 18.45 8.08
N GLU A 242 -12.87 19.63 8.29
CA GLU A 242 -12.17 20.77 8.88
C GLU A 242 -11.83 20.61 10.37
N GLN A 243 -12.46 19.64 11.05
CA GLN A 243 -12.15 19.31 12.45
C GLN A 243 -10.84 18.54 12.64
N PHE A 244 -10.22 18.06 11.56
CA PHE A 244 -9.02 17.25 11.66
C PHE A 244 -7.77 18.07 11.35
N GLY A 245 -6.85 18.11 12.30
CA GLY A 245 -5.53 18.72 12.13
C GLY A 245 -4.45 17.71 11.71
N ALA A 246 -4.72 16.40 11.87
CA ALA A 246 -3.84 15.32 11.40
C ALA A 246 -4.61 14.24 10.63
N ILE A 247 -4.00 13.72 9.56
CA ILE A 247 -4.52 12.60 8.76
C ILE A 247 -3.44 11.56 8.56
N PHE A 248 -3.83 10.31 8.82
CA PHE A 248 -3.03 9.12 8.55
C PHE A 248 -3.75 8.26 7.50
N GLY A 249 -3.07 7.93 6.41
CA GLY A 249 -3.57 7.02 5.39
C GLY A 249 -2.77 5.73 5.37
N ASP A 250 -3.32 4.65 5.88
CA ASP A 250 -2.68 3.34 5.74
C ASP A 250 -2.96 2.76 4.34
N GLU A 251 -2.02 1.97 3.83
CA GLU A 251 -1.97 1.51 2.44
C GLU A 251 -2.21 2.67 1.45
N CYS A 252 -1.47 3.77 1.66
CA CYS A 252 -1.66 5.04 0.97
C CYS A 252 -1.46 4.95 -0.55
N HIS A 253 -0.89 3.87 -1.08
CA HIS A 253 -0.83 3.62 -2.53
C HIS A 253 -2.21 3.61 -3.21
N GLY A 254 -3.29 3.39 -2.45
CA GLY A 254 -4.67 3.51 -2.92
C GLY A 254 -5.17 4.96 -3.11
N PHE A 255 -4.50 5.96 -2.52
CA PHE A 255 -4.93 7.37 -2.52
C PHE A 255 -4.81 8.08 -3.88
N LYS A 256 -4.37 7.39 -4.90
CA LYS A 256 -4.46 7.85 -6.30
C LYS A 256 -5.89 7.84 -6.87
N SER A 257 -6.84 7.21 -6.20
CA SER A 257 -8.25 7.21 -6.61
C SER A 257 -8.93 8.55 -6.33
N LYS A 258 -9.91 8.93 -7.18
CA LYS A 258 -10.64 10.22 -7.06
C LYS A 258 -11.27 10.42 -5.67
N SER A 259 -11.84 9.36 -5.08
CA SER A 259 -12.52 9.45 -3.79
C SER A 259 -11.54 9.77 -2.66
N LEU A 260 -10.40 9.09 -2.60
CA LEU A 260 -9.36 9.31 -1.59
C LEU A 260 -8.65 10.66 -1.79
N THR A 261 -8.36 11.04 -3.04
CA THR A 261 -7.83 12.37 -3.36
C THR A 261 -8.82 13.47 -2.92
N SER A 262 -10.13 13.26 -3.12
CA SER A 262 -11.16 14.21 -2.68
C SER A 262 -11.18 14.38 -1.15
N ILE A 263 -11.05 13.30 -0.37
CA ILE A 263 -10.92 13.36 1.08
C ILE A 263 -9.73 14.25 1.48
N MET A 264 -8.57 13.99 0.91
CA MET A 264 -7.35 14.75 1.22
C MET A 264 -7.47 16.24 0.86
N ASN A 265 -8.17 16.57 -0.23
CA ASN A 265 -8.40 17.95 -0.66
C ASN A 265 -9.44 18.66 0.22
N LYS A 266 -10.44 17.95 0.74
CA LYS A 266 -11.43 18.49 1.70
C LYS A 266 -10.82 18.78 3.07
N SER A 267 -9.76 18.08 3.45
CA SER A 267 -9.10 18.19 4.76
C SER A 267 -8.13 19.37 4.80
N ARG A 268 -8.67 20.57 4.67
CA ARG A 268 -7.90 21.82 4.47
C ARG A 268 -7.08 22.22 5.70
N ASN A 269 -7.55 21.87 6.89
CA ASN A 269 -6.92 22.21 8.17
C ASN A 269 -5.86 21.19 8.61
N ALA A 270 -5.81 20.01 7.99
CA ALA A 270 -4.85 18.99 8.36
C ALA A 270 -3.43 19.37 7.92
N GLU A 271 -2.65 19.88 8.87
CA GLU A 271 -1.23 20.18 8.69
C GLU A 271 -0.40 18.90 8.62
N TYR A 272 -0.69 17.94 9.53
CA TYR A 272 0.00 16.67 9.62
C TYR A 272 -0.64 15.65 8.68
N ARG A 273 0.14 15.15 7.73
CA ARG A 273 -0.34 14.25 6.69
C ARG A 273 0.63 13.10 6.47
N TYR A 274 0.29 11.93 6.95
CA TYR A 274 1.14 10.75 6.84
C TYR A 274 0.47 9.66 6.02
N GLY A 275 1.18 9.19 5.00
CA GLY A 275 0.82 7.97 4.28
C GLY A 275 1.75 6.84 4.69
N THR A 276 1.21 5.67 4.99
CA THR A 276 2.01 4.45 5.18
C THR A 276 1.70 3.45 4.09
N THR A 277 2.70 2.78 3.57
CA THR A 277 2.52 1.69 2.60
C THR A 277 3.73 0.78 2.56
N GLY A 278 3.51 -0.50 2.26
CA GLY A 278 4.57 -1.46 2.03
C GLY A 278 5.21 -1.33 0.65
N THR A 279 4.48 -0.79 -0.31
CA THR A 279 4.90 -0.76 -1.72
C THR A 279 4.34 0.42 -2.47
N LEU A 280 5.07 0.89 -3.47
CA LEU A 280 4.61 1.78 -4.52
C LEU A 280 4.60 1.03 -5.85
N ASP A 281 3.74 1.41 -6.79
CA ASP A 281 3.61 0.71 -8.09
C ASP A 281 4.77 0.98 -9.07
N GLY A 282 5.72 1.81 -8.66
CA GLY A 282 6.93 2.12 -9.42
C GLY A 282 6.72 3.14 -10.54
N THR A 283 5.51 3.70 -10.70
CA THR A 283 5.26 4.73 -11.71
C THR A 283 5.43 6.13 -11.12
N GLN A 284 6.15 7.00 -11.84
CA GLN A 284 6.37 8.38 -11.42
C GLN A 284 5.05 9.14 -11.25
N THR A 285 4.08 8.91 -12.13
CA THR A 285 2.76 9.55 -12.08
C THR A 285 2.06 9.29 -10.75
N HIS A 286 1.98 8.02 -10.34
CA HIS A 286 1.31 7.66 -9.10
C HIS A 286 2.08 8.17 -7.87
N GLN A 287 3.41 8.13 -7.91
CA GLN A 287 4.23 8.66 -6.83
C GLN A 287 3.99 10.15 -6.63
N LEU A 288 3.99 10.96 -7.70
CA LEU A 288 3.76 12.41 -7.60
C LEU A 288 2.35 12.77 -7.12
N VAL A 289 1.32 12.01 -7.52
CA VAL A 289 -0.03 12.18 -6.94
C VAL A 289 0.00 11.99 -5.43
N LEU A 290 0.60 10.91 -4.96
CA LEU A 290 0.69 10.61 -3.53
C LEU A 290 1.55 11.63 -2.76
N GLU A 291 2.70 12.00 -3.30
CA GLU A 291 3.56 13.02 -2.70
C GLU A 291 2.90 14.39 -2.65
N GLY A 292 2.05 14.72 -3.61
CA GLY A 292 1.23 15.93 -3.57
C GLY A 292 0.27 15.96 -2.37
N LEU A 293 -0.29 14.82 -2.00
CA LEU A 293 -1.24 14.69 -0.90
C LEU A 293 -0.55 14.62 0.47
N PHE A 294 0.52 13.84 0.58
CA PHE A 294 1.16 13.51 1.85
C PHE A 294 2.53 14.19 2.05
N GLY A 295 3.30 14.40 1.01
CA GLY A 295 4.71 14.83 1.06
C GLY A 295 5.64 13.74 0.51
N LYS A 296 6.95 14.01 0.51
CA LYS A 296 7.96 13.12 -0.10
C LYS A 296 7.97 11.71 0.51
N VAL A 297 8.29 10.74 -0.34
CA VAL A 297 8.51 9.35 0.08
C VAL A 297 9.76 9.25 0.93
N ARG A 298 9.62 8.66 2.11
CA ARG A 298 10.70 8.27 3.01
C ARG A 298 10.76 6.76 3.12
N LYS A 299 11.86 6.16 2.67
CA LYS A 299 12.10 4.74 2.86
C LYS A 299 12.51 4.50 4.33
N VAL A 300 11.67 3.82 5.08
CA VAL A 300 11.85 3.55 6.51
C VAL A 300 12.84 2.41 6.72
N THR A 301 12.59 1.27 6.06
CA THR A 301 13.45 0.10 6.11
C THR A 301 13.22 -0.76 4.87
N THR A 302 13.93 -1.86 4.74
CA THR A 302 13.77 -2.84 3.66
C THR A 302 13.42 -4.20 4.21
N THR A 303 12.78 -5.04 3.40
CA THR A 303 12.50 -6.43 3.77
C THR A 303 13.80 -7.17 4.11
N LYS A 304 14.86 -6.95 3.33
CA LYS A 304 16.17 -7.55 3.56
C LYS A 304 16.74 -7.15 4.93
N LYS A 305 16.74 -5.86 5.29
CA LYS A 305 17.22 -5.42 6.61
C LYS A 305 16.43 -6.05 7.74
N LEU A 306 15.09 -6.15 7.60
CA LEU A 306 14.24 -6.80 8.61
C LEU A 306 14.53 -8.31 8.75
N GLN A 307 14.94 -8.98 7.69
CA GLN A 307 15.39 -10.37 7.73
C GLN A 307 16.78 -10.49 8.38
N ASP A 308 17.71 -9.62 8.02
CA ASP A 308 19.07 -9.60 8.60
C ASP A 308 19.05 -9.28 10.10
N ASP A 309 18.12 -8.40 10.53
CA ASP A 309 17.86 -8.05 11.94
C ASP A 309 16.98 -9.10 12.65
N ASP A 310 16.77 -10.26 12.06
CA ASP A 310 15.95 -11.36 12.59
C ASP A 310 14.51 -10.94 12.99
N THR A 311 13.99 -9.89 12.38
CA THR A 311 12.62 -9.37 12.60
C THR A 311 11.59 -10.11 11.75
N LEU A 312 11.98 -10.49 10.54
CA LEU A 312 11.18 -11.28 9.61
C LEU A 312 11.84 -12.63 9.37
N ALA A 313 11.03 -13.65 9.12
CA ALA A 313 11.52 -14.96 8.74
C ALA A 313 12.28 -14.88 7.40
N PRO A 314 13.34 -15.66 7.20
CA PRO A 314 13.93 -15.81 5.90
C PRO A 314 12.92 -16.42 4.92
N LEU A 315 13.07 -16.10 3.63
CA LEU A 315 12.21 -16.54 2.54
C LEU A 315 13.02 -17.27 1.48
N ASP A 316 12.68 -18.51 1.20
CA ASP A 316 13.23 -19.27 0.10
C ASP A 316 12.26 -19.26 -1.09
N ILE A 317 12.64 -18.62 -2.18
CA ILE A 317 11.81 -18.56 -3.40
C ILE A 317 12.27 -19.61 -4.38
N ASN A 318 11.35 -20.50 -4.75
CA ASN A 318 11.53 -21.52 -5.78
C ASN A 318 10.61 -21.19 -6.96
N MET A 319 11.18 -20.69 -8.05
CA MET A 319 10.45 -20.44 -9.29
C MET A 319 10.41 -21.73 -10.09
N LEU A 320 9.20 -22.28 -10.29
CA LEU A 320 8.95 -23.53 -11.00
C LEU A 320 8.46 -23.20 -12.41
N VAL A 321 9.36 -23.31 -13.38
CA VAL A 321 9.05 -23.05 -14.80
C VAL A 321 8.53 -24.34 -15.43
N LEU A 322 7.23 -24.36 -15.68
CA LEU A 322 6.56 -25.50 -16.31
C LEU A 322 6.82 -25.50 -17.81
N ASP A 323 7.38 -26.58 -18.29
CA ASP A 323 7.82 -26.81 -19.65
C ASP A 323 6.79 -27.65 -20.40
N TYR A 324 6.05 -27.05 -21.29
CA TYR A 324 4.98 -27.68 -22.07
C TYR A 324 5.52 -28.41 -23.31
N SER A 325 4.74 -29.34 -23.85
CA SER A 325 5.11 -30.04 -25.08
C SER A 325 5.27 -29.08 -26.26
N LYS A 326 6.03 -29.49 -27.26
CA LYS A 326 6.29 -28.69 -28.47
C LYS A 326 4.98 -28.34 -29.20
N GLU A 327 4.06 -29.29 -29.25
CA GLU A 327 2.76 -29.16 -29.90
C GLU A 327 1.91 -28.07 -29.23
N LEU A 328 1.85 -28.06 -27.90
CA LEU A 328 1.12 -27.05 -27.13
C LEU A 328 1.75 -25.67 -27.30
N ARG A 329 3.08 -25.57 -27.27
CA ARG A 329 3.78 -24.29 -27.50
C ARG A 329 3.49 -23.73 -28.90
N GLU A 330 3.47 -24.60 -29.93
CA GLU A 330 3.14 -24.19 -31.28
C GLU A 330 1.67 -23.74 -31.40
N LEU A 331 0.75 -24.49 -30.80
CA LEU A 331 -0.70 -24.21 -30.81
C LEU A 331 -1.03 -22.87 -30.15
N TYR A 332 -0.40 -22.55 -29.01
CA TYR A 332 -0.68 -21.31 -28.26
C TYR A 332 0.28 -20.16 -28.59
N SER A 333 1.19 -20.34 -29.56
CA SER A 333 2.12 -19.30 -29.97
C SER A 333 1.40 -18.12 -30.62
N GLY A 334 1.43 -16.99 -29.95
CA GLY A 334 0.85 -15.76 -30.48
C GLY A 334 -0.61 -15.54 -30.22
N GLU A 335 -1.22 -16.40 -29.45
CA GLU A 335 -2.58 -16.24 -28.98
C GLU A 335 -2.75 -14.97 -28.12
N LYS A 336 -4.01 -14.51 -27.98
CA LYS A 336 -4.35 -13.39 -27.10
C LYS A 336 -4.16 -13.79 -25.63
N TYR A 337 -3.86 -12.80 -24.81
CA TYR A 337 -3.69 -12.99 -23.36
C TYR A 337 -4.82 -13.82 -22.71
N GLN A 338 -6.07 -13.54 -23.05
CA GLN A 338 -7.20 -14.25 -22.46
C GLN A 338 -7.24 -15.73 -22.86
N THR A 339 -6.95 -16.06 -24.12
CA THR A 339 -6.89 -17.43 -24.63
C THR A 339 -5.79 -18.23 -23.93
N GLU A 340 -4.60 -17.62 -23.83
CA GLU A 340 -3.45 -18.24 -23.14
C GLU A 340 -3.76 -18.52 -21.67
N ILE A 341 -4.31 -17.54 -20.95
CA ILE A 341 -4.63 -17.71 -19.52
C ILE A 341 -5.74 -18.73 -19.32
N ASP A 342 -6.78 -18.73 -20.16
CA ASP A 342 -7.88 -19.72 -20.07
C ASP A 342 -7.37 -21.15 -20.29
N PHE A 343 -6.42 -21.35 -21.20
CA PHE A 343 -5.73 -22.62 -21.36
C PHE A 343 -4.94 -22.99 -20.10
N ILE A 344 -4.05 -22.12 -19.63
CA ILE A 344 -3.16 -22.37 -18.49
C ILE A 344 -3.96 -22.79 -17.25
N VAL A 345 -5.01 -22.06 -16.89
CA VAL A 345 -5.77 -22.31 -15.66
C VAL A 345 -6.65 -23.57 -15.75
N ARG A 346 -6.99 -24.02 -16.97
CA ARG A 346 -7.79 -25.23 -17.21
C ARG A 346 -6.93 -26.47 -17.52
N HIS A 347 -5.62 -26.31 -17.71
CA HIS A 347 -4.74 -27.41 -18.09
C HIS A 347 -4.62 -28.44 -16.95
N GLU A 348 -5.23 -29.59 -17.16
CA GLU A 348 -5.37 -30.64 -16.14
C GLU A 348 -4.00 -31.14 -15.60
N PRO A 349 -2.98 -31.46 -16.43
CA PRO A 349 -1.66 -31.87 -15.93
C PRO A 349 -1.03 -30.81 -15.00
N ARG A 350 -1.18 -29.53 -15.34
CA ARG A 350 -0.72 -28.41 -14.52
C ARG A 350 -1.44 -28.37 -13.17
N ASN A 351 -2.76 -28.50 -13.16
CA ASN A 351 -3.54 -28.46 -11.93
C ASN A 351 -3.25 -29.67 -11.04
N LYS A 352 -3.02 -30.84 -11.62
CA LYS A 352 -2.54 -32.04 -10.92
C LYS A 352 -1.14 -31.82 -10.33
N PHE A 353 -0.24 -31.16 -11.06
CA PHE A 353 1.08 -30.79 -10.53
C PHE A 353 0.96 -29.85 -9.32
N ILE A 354 0.11 -28.81 -9.39
CA ILE A 354 -0.14 -27.88 -8.28
C ILE A 354 -0.69 -28.63 -7.06
N ARG A 355 -1.67 -29.51 -7.27
CA ARG A 355 -2.21 -30.36 -6.20
C ARG A 355 -1.10 -31.19 -5.54
N ASN A 356 -0.30 -31.91 -6.31
CA ASN A 356 0.76 -32.76 -5.78
C ASN A 356 1.78 -31.91 -5.01
N LEU A 357 2.24 -30.80 -5.60
CA LEU A 357 3.12 -29.85 -4.91
C LEU A 357 2.54 -29.38 -3.58
N THR A 358 1.23 -29.10 -3.53
CA THR A 358 0.54 -28.66 -2.32
C THR A 358 0.51 -29.73 -1.24
N LEU A 359 0.20 -30.95 -1.63
CA LEU A 359 0.08 -32.10 -0.71
C LEU A 359 1.46 -32.55 -0.17
N ASP A 360 2.52 -32.38 -0.96
CA ASP A 360 3.90 -32.68 -0.57
C ASP A 360 4.50 -31.70 0.45
N GLN A 361 3.81 -30.59 0.72
CA GLN A 361 4.33 -29.61 1.67
C GLN A 361 3.94 -29.94 3.10
N ASP A 362 4.92 -29.93 4.00
CA ASP A 362 4.68 -29.95 5.44
C ASP A 362 4.38 -28.53 5.97
N GLY A 363 3.47 -28.46 6.92
CA GLY A 363 3.10 -27.19 7.55
C GLY A 363 1.97 -26.44 6.83
N ASN A 364 1.57 -25.33 7.42
CA ASN A 364 0.48 -24.53 6.88
C ASN A 364 0.84 -23.99 5.51
N THR A 365 0.03 -24.33 4.53
CA THR A 365 0.27 -24.04 3.10
C THR A 365 -0.84 -23.16 2.54
N LEU A 366 -0.44 -22.06 1.90
CA LEU A 366 -1.33 -21.12 1.22
C LEU A 366 -1.21 -21.26 -0.29
N VAL A 367 -2.31 -21.61 -0.94
CA VAL A 367 -2.41 -21.73 -2.41
C VAL A 367 -3.17 -20.52 -2.94
N LEU A 368 -2.50 -19.65 -3.70
CA LEU A 368 -3.06 -18.39 -4.17
C LEU A 368 -3.48 -18.46 -5.63
N PHE A 369 -4.76 -18.20 -5.89
CA PHE A 369 -5.35 -18.15 -7.23
C PHE A 369 -5.92 -16.77 -7.58
N GLN A 370 -6.17 -16.54 -8.87
CA GLN A 370 -6.79 -15.30 -9.37
C GLN A 370 -8.26 -15.47 -9.78
N PHE A 371 -8.62 -16.59 -10.38
CA PHE A 371 -9.96 -16.84 -10.92
C PHE A 371 -10.70 -17.84 -10.03
N VAL A 372 -11.83 -17.41 -9.44
CA VAL A 372 -12.55 -18.20 -8.44
C VAL A 372 -13.07 -19.50 -9.05
N GLU A 373 -13.98 -19.44 -10.03
CA GLU A 373 -14.69 -20.62 -10.54
C GLU A 373 -13.79 -21.51 -11.44
N LYS A 374 -13.09 -20.90 -12.39
CA LYS A 374 -12.35 -21.66 -13.39
C LYS A 374 -10.99 -22.19 -12.94
N HIS A 375 -10.51 -21.79 -11.74
CA HIS A 375 -9.20 -22.22 -11.24
C HIS A 375 -9.21 -22.52 -9.74
N GLY A 376 -9.66 -21.57 -8.91
CA GLY A 376 -9.65 -21.73 -7.45
C GLY A 376 -10.48 -22.91 -6.96
N ARG A 377 -11.72 -23.02 -7.43
CA ARG A 377 -12.60 -24.16 -7.11
C ARG A 377 -12.03 -25.48 -7.60
N VAL A 378 -11.52 -25.50 -8.84
CA VAL A 378 -10.89 -26.71 -9.41
C VAL A 378 -9.70 -27.17 -8.56
N LEU A 379 -8.83 -26.26 -8.14
CA LEU A 379 -7.70 -26.61 -7.26
C LEU A 379 -8.18 -27.09 -5.90
N TYR A 380 -9.18 -26.42 -5.31
CA TYR A 380 -9.75 -26.83 -4.03
C TYR A 380 -10.30 -28.25 -4.07
N ASP A 381 -11.10 -28.56 -5.08
CA ASP A 381 -11.72 -29.89 -5.25
C ASP A 381 -10.64 -30.96 -5.45
N LEU A 382 -9.66 -30.70 -6.33
CA LEU A 382 -8.53 -31.63 -6.57
C LEU A 382 -7.69 -31.91 -5.31
N ILE A 383 -7.47 -30.89 -4.48
CA ILE A 383 -6.72 -31.01 -3.22
C ILE A 383 -7.55 -31.77 -2.20
N THR A 384 -8.82 -31.43 -2.04
CA THR A 384 -9.72 -32.04 -1.05
C THR A 384 -9.96 -33.53 -1.36
N ASP A 385 -10.04 -33.91 -2.64
CA ASP A 385 -10.19 -35.30 -3.07
C ASP A 385 -9.01 -36.20 -2.71
N LYS A 386 -7.83 -35.64 -2.50
CA LYS A 386 -6.59 -36.40 -2.29
C LYS A 386 -5.86 -36.10 -0.98
N VAL A 387 -6.37 -35.16 -0.20
CA VAL A 387 -5.79 -34.82 1.09
C VAL A 387 -6.05 -35.94 2.12
N GLU A 388 -5.14 -36.15 3.05
CA GLU A 388 -5.33 -37.07 4.16
C GLU A 388 -6.38 -36.53 5.15
N ASP A 389 -7.16 -37.43 5.78
CA ASP A 389 -8.28 -37.09 6.67
C ASP A 389 -7.93 -36.17 7.85
N ASN A 390 -6.67 -36.17 8.26
CA ASN A 390 -6.17 -35.37 9.37
C ASN A 390 -5.75 -33.94 8.98
N ARG A 391 -5.74 -33.59 7.66
CA ARG A 391 -5.28 -32.31 7.14
C ARG A 391 -6.44 -31.46 6.66
N LYS A 392 -6.71 -30.33 7.31
CA LYS A 392 -7.82 -29.44 6.97
C LYS A 392 -7.53 -28.59 5.74
N VAL A 393 -8.51 -28.49 4.85
CA VAL A 393 -8.47 -27.64 3.65
C VAL A 393 -9.57 -26.60 3.72
N PHE A 394 -9.22 -25.32 3.53
CA PHE A 394 -10.14 -24.20 3.55
C PHE A 394 -10.15 -23.49 2.20
N PHE A 395 -11.34 -23.00 1.79
CA PHE A 395 -11.50 -22.16 0.62
C PHE A 395 -11.88 -20.74 1.03
N VAL A 396 -11.18 -19.73 0.48
CA VAL A 396 -11.42 -18.32 0.81
C VAL A 396 -11.44 -17.48 -0.47
N SER A 397 -12.56 -16.82 -0.71
CA SER A 397 -12.75 -15.91 -1.85
C SER A 397 -13.33 -14.56 -1.42
N GLY A 398 -13.63 -13.68 -2.38
CA GLY A 398 -14.31 -12.41 -2.12
C GLY A 398 -15.66 -12.56 -1.42
N ASP A 399 -16.37 -13.65 -1.69
CA ASP A 399 -17.71 -13.93 -1.16
C ASP A 399 -17.69 -14.54 0.25
N THR A 400 -16.52 -14.93 0.76
CA THR A 400 -16.37 -15.44 2.13
C THR A 400 -16.60 -14.30 3.13
N GLU A 401 -17.50 -14.46 4.08
CA GLU A 401 -17.79 -13.45 5.10
C GLU A 401 -16.58 -13.14 5.98
N THR A 402 -16.52 -11.93 6.53
CA THR A 402 -15.38 -11.49 7.37
C THR A 402 -15.23 -12.34 8.62
N SER A 403 -16.34 -12.73 9.26
CA SER A 403 -16.39 -13.64 10.41
C SER A 403 -15.76 -15.00 10.09
N ASP A 404 -16.08 -15.57 8.93
CA ASP A 404 -15.56 -16.86 8.50
C ASP A 404 -14.07 -16.80 8.18
N ARG A 405 -13.61 -15.71 7.55
CA ARG A 405 -12.18 -15.48 7.30
C ARG A 405 -11.40 -15.44 8.61
N GLU A 406 -11.96 -14.78 9.63
CA GLU A 406 -11.32 -14.68 10.94
C GLU A 406 -11.33 -16.03 11.67
N ALA A 407 -12.41 -16.81 11.56
CA ALA A 407 -12.48 -18.17 12.09
C ALA A 407 -11.44 -19.08 11.42
N ILE A 408 -11.34 -19.06 10.09
CA ILE A 408 -10.33 -19.82 9.33
C ILE A 408 -8.92 -19.41 9.76
N ARG A 409 -8.66 -18.11 9.93
CA ARG A 409 -7.39 -17.61 10.42
C ARG A 409 -7.02 -18.22 11.77
N LYS A 410 -7.92 -18.12 12.76
CA LYS A 410 -7.71 -18.65 14.11
C LYS A 410 -7.47 -20.16 14.11
N ILE A 411 -8.28 -20.90 13.33
CA ILE A 411 -8.12 -22.35 13.20
C ILE A 411 -6.76 -22.68 12.58
N THR A 412 -6.36 -21.98 11.51
CA THR A 412 -5.07 -22.22 10.85
C THR A 412 -3.90 -21.90 11.76
N GLU A 413 -3.96 -20.84 12.54
CA GLU A 413 -2.90 -20.48 13.49
C GLU A 413 -2.72 -21.55 14.58
N SER A 414 -3.79 -22.26 14.97
CA SER A 414 -3.74 -23.37 15.91
C SER A 414 -3.34 -24.71 15.28
N GLN A 415 -3.49 -24.84 13.95
CA GLN A 415 -3.11 -26.04 13.19
C GLN A 415 -1.64 -25.96 12.77
N LYS A 416 -1.00 -27.13 12.66
CA LYS A 416 0.39 -27.22 12.21
C LYS A 416 0.54 -27.61 10.74
N ASN A 417 -0.56 -28.02 10.09
CA ASN A 417 -0.54 -28.60 8.74
C ASN A 417 -1.85 -28.36 7.96
N ALA A 418 -2.39 -27.14 7.98
CA ALA A 418 -3.58 -26.79 7.22
C ALA A 418 -3.25 -26.28 5.81
N ILE A 419 -4.20 -26.45 4.88
CA ILE A 419 -4.13 -25.89 3.52
C ILE A 419 -5.20 -24.81 3.38
N ILE A 420 -4.84 -23.66 2.83
CA ILE A 420 -5.79 -22.59 2.51
C ILE A 420 -5.68 -22.30 1.01
N VAL A 421 -6.77 -22.50 0.29
CA VAL A 421 -6.90 -22.14 -1.12
C VAL A 421 -7.60 -20.78 -1.18
N ALA A 422 -6.89 -19.72 -1.50
CA ALA A 422 -7.38 -18.35 -1.36
C ALA A 422 -7.21 -17.49 -2.62
N SER A 423 -8.14 -16.55 -2.84
CA SER A 423 -7.99 -15.59 -3.93
C SER A 423 -6.91 -14.54 -3.61
N LEU A 424 -6.08 -14.19 -4.59
CA LEU A 424 -5.05 -13.15 -4.47
C LEU A 424 -5.63 -11.81 -3.97
N GLY A 425 -6.83 -11.44 -4.42
CA GLY A 425 -7.49 -10.20 -4.00
C GLY A 425 -7.85 -10.20 -2.51
N THR A 426 -8.51 -11.25 -2.07
CA THR A 426 -8.95 -11.39 -0.67
C THR A 426 -7.76 -11.50 0.29
N PHE A 427 -6.76 -12.28 -0.09
CA PHE A 427 -5.59 -12.48 0.76
C PHE A 427 -4.71 -11.24 0.86
N SER A 428 -4.58 -10.43 -0.20
CA SER A 428 -3.78 -9.21 -0.18
C SER A 428 -4.36 -8.11 0.72
N THR A 429 -5.67 -8.12 1.01
CA THR A 429 -6.36 -7.01 1.67
C THR A 429 -6.82 -7.26 3.11
N GLY A 430 -6.63 -8.46 3.69
CA GLY A 430 -7.24 -8.63 5.01
C GLY A 430 -6.90 -9.88 5.82
N ILE A 431 -6.32 -10.92 5.26
CA ILE A 431 -6.03 -12.12 6.01
C ILE A 431 -4.56 -12.14 6.44
N ASN A 432 -4.33 -12.12 7.73
CA ASN A 432 -3.02 -12.16 8.33
C ASN A 432 -2.86 -13.45 9.13
N ILE A 433 -2.20 -14.46 8.54
CA ILE A 433 -1.99 -15.77 9.16
C ILE A 433 -0.55 -15.86 9.67
N ARG A 434 -0.42 -16.21 10.94
CA ARG A 434 0.86 -16.61 11.52
C ARG A 434 1.12 -18.09 11.22
N ASN A 435 2.34 -18.51 11.41
CA ASN A 435 2.75 -19.90 11.17
C ASN A 435 2.44 -20.36 9.73
N LEU A 436 2.62 -19.46 8.75
CA LEU A 436 2.52 -19.80 7.35
C LEU A 436 3.89 -20.26 6.85
N HIS A 437 3.98 -21.52 6.46
CA HIS A 437 5.24 -22.17 6.09
C HIS A 437 5.47 -22.20 4.59
N ASN A 438 4.39 -22.37 3.82
CA ASN A 438 4.48 -22.48 2.36
C ASN A 438 3.47 -21.55 1.68
N ILE A 439 3.91 -20.91 0.61
CA ILE A 439 3.06 -20.09 -0.27
C ILE A 439 3.23 -20.61 -1.69
N ILE A 440 2.14 -20.89 -2.39
CA ILE A 440 2.15 -21.34 -3.78
C ILE A 440 1.42 -20.33 -4.65
N PHE A 441 2.14 -19.64 -5.52
CA PHE A 441 1.55 -18.77 -6.54
C PHE A 441 1.15 -19.57 -7.75
N THR A 442 -0.15 -19.78 -7.94
CA THR A 442 -0.68 -20.63 -9.00
C THR A 442 -1.10 -19.86 -10.25
N SER A 443 -1.20 -18.53 -10.18
CA SER A 443 -1.66 -17.71 -11.28
C SER A 443 -0.62 -16.67 -11.71
N PRO A 444 -0.41 -16.46 -13.01
CA PRO A 444 0.58 -15.54 -13.53
C PRO A 444 0.13 -14.08 -13.35
N SER A 445 0.32 -13.51 -12.15
CA SER A 445 0.06 -12.10 -11.86
C SER A 445 1.36 -11.31 -11.90
N LYS A 446 1.35 -10.15 -12.58
CA LYS A 446 2.46 -9.19 -12.57
C LYS A 446 2.27 -8.06 -11.57
N ALA A 447 1.14 -8.01 -10.86
CA ALA A 447 0.80 -6.92 -9.96
C ALA A 447 1.72 -6.91 -8.74
N GLN A 448 2.78 -6.10 -8.80
CA GLN A 448 3.83 -5.97 -7.80
C GLN A 448 3.30 -5.82 -6.37
N ILE A 449 2.34 -4.94 -6.16
CA ILE A 449 1.77 -4.69 -4.83
C ILE A 449 1.18 -5.97 -4.24
N ARG A 450 0.38 -6.69 -5.03
CA ARG A 450 -0.25 -7.94 -4.57
C ARG A 450 0.77 -9.03 -4.24
N ILE A 451 1.82 -9.15 -5.06
CA ILE A 451 2.90 -10.12 -4.86
C ILE A 451 3.62 -9.82 -3.55
N LEU A 452 4.09 -8.59 -3.35
CA LEU A 452 4.84 -8.19 -2.16
C LEU A 452 3.98 -8.25 -0.88
N GLN A 453 2.69 -7.90 -0.95
CA GLN A 453 1.78 -8.05 0.17
C GLN A 453 1.56 -9.52 0.56
N SER A 454 1.44 -10.40 -0.44
CA SER A 454 1.28 -11.84 -0.20
C SER A 454 2.55 -12.46 0.41
N ILE A 455 3.71 -12.11 -0.13
CA ILE A 455 5.02 -12.54 0.40
C ILE A 455 5.20 -12.03 1.83
N GLY A 456 4.95 -10.73 2.08
CA GLY A 456 5.14 -10.11 3.40
C GLY A 456 4.35 -10.77 4.54
N ARG A 457 3.28 -11.49 4.22
CA ARG A 457 2.51 -12.26 5.21
C ARG A 457 3.20 -13.57 5.60
N GLY A 458 3.85 -14.22 4.64
CA GLY A 458 4.65 -15.41 4.90
C GLY A 458 5.97 -15.12 5.63
N LEU A 459 6.43 -13.86 5.61
CA LEU A 459 7.66 -13.47 6.31
C LEU A 459 7.50 -13.27 7.82
N ARG A 460 6.31 -13.43 8.38
CA ARG A 460 6.16 -13.43 9.84
C ARG A 460 6.79 -14.68 10.42
N LYS A 461 7.60 -14.50 11.45
CA LYS A 461 8.20 -15.65 12.14
C LYS A 461 7.11 -16.61 12.58
N SER A 462 7.26 -17.85 12.19
CA SER A 462 6.51 -18.95 12.76
C SER A 462 7.03 -19.25 14.19
N ASP A 463 6.16 -19.76 15.05
CA ASP A 463 6.53 -20.07 16.43
C ASP A 463 7.59 -21.17 16.52
N ASP A 464 7.74 -21.95 15.44
CA ASP A 464 8.70 -23.06 15.29
C ASP A 464 10.00 -22.65 14.57
N GLY A 465 10.16 -21.37 14.19
CA GLY A 465 11.37 -20.84 13.58
C GLY A 465 11.65 -21.29 12.14
N ARG A 466 10.70 -21.99 11.49
CA ARG A 466 10.90 -22.49 10.11
C ARG A 466 10.99 -21.35 9.10
N THR A 467 11.84 -21.53 8.08
CA THR A 467 11.92 -20.67 6.90
C THR A 467 10.67 -20.84 6.03
N THR A 468 10.06 -19.72 5.65
CA THR A 468 8.92 -19.75 4.71
C THR A 468 9.41 -20.05 3.29
N LYS A 469 8.74 -20.98 2.61
CA LYS A 469 9.01 -21.34 1.21
C LYS A 469 7.94 -20.71 0.30
N LEU A 470 8.38 -20.03 -0.75
CA LEU A 470 7.51 -19.55 -1.83
C LEU A 470 7.76 -20.38 -3.08
N TYR A 471 6.72 -21.01 -3.59
CA TYR A 471 6.71 -21.68 -4.88
C TYR A 471 5.99 -20.80 -5.90
N ASP A 472 6.75 -20.24 -6.83
CA ASP A 472 6.24 -19.35 -7.87
C ASP A 472 6.14 -20.07 -9.20
N ILE A 473 4.91 -20.42 -9.61
CA ILE A 473 4.68 -21.19 -10.84
C ILE A 473 4.68 -20.24 -12.04
N ALA A 474 5.53 -20.55 -13.00
CA ALA A 474 5.67 -19.87 -14.28
C ALA A 474 5.38 -20.85 -15.42
N ASP A 475 4.70 -20.39 -16.45
CA ASP A 475 4.26 -21.23 -17.58
C ASP A 475 5.05 -20.87 -18.85
N ASP A 476 5.91 -21.77 -19.33
CA ASP A 476 6.72 -21.57 -20.52
C ASP A 476 6.05 -22.21 -21.75
N LEU A 477 5.25 -21.40 -22.43
CA LEU A 477 4.68 -21.71 -23.76
C LEU A 477 5.44 -21.01 -24.90
N GLN A 478 6.68 -20.61 -24.66
CA GLN A 478 7.50 -19.95 -25.67
C GLN A 478 7.70 -20.85 -26.88
N HIS A 479 7.38 -20.35 -28.09
CA HIS A 479 7.68 -20.99 -29.34
C HIS A 479 8.60 -20.10 -30.19
N LYS A 480 9.74 -20.63 -30.65
CA LYS A 480 10.81 -19.89 -31.35
C LYS A 480 11.24 -18.67 -30.51
N ALA A 481 11.28 -17.48 -31.09
CA ALA A 481 11.66 -16.25 -30.40
C ALA A 481 10.51 -15.57 -29.63
N LYS A 482 9.27 -16.06 -29.77
CA LYS A 482 8.07 -15.41 -29.19
C LYS A 482 7.75 -15.95 -27.81
N LYS A 483 7.95 -15.12 -26.81
CA LYS A 483 7.54 -15.42 -25.43
C LYS A 483 6.02 -15.26 -25.27
N ASN A 484 5.44 -16.12 -24.46
CA ASN A 484 4.05 -16.04 -24.04
C ASN A 484 3.87 -15.05 -22.88
N TYR A 485 2.63 -14.61 -22.61
CA TYR A 485 2.33 -13.62 -21.58
C TYR A 485 2.66 -14.09 -20.15
N ALA A 486 2.36 -15.35 -19.82
CA ALA A 486 2.65 -15.90 -18.50
C ALA A 486 4.15 -15.90 -18.21
N LEU A 487 4.98 -16.24 -19.19
CA LEU A 487 6.44 -16.19 -19.08
C LEU A 487 6.94 -14.74 -18.90
N ILE A 488 6.41 -13.78 -19.67
CA ILE A 488 6.73 -12.36 -19.52
C ILE A 488 6.36 -11.88 -18.10
N HIS A 489 5.19 -12.28 -17.59
CA HIS A 489 4.77 -11.92 -16.23
C HIS A 489 5.69 -12.52 -15.16
N SER A 490 6.23 -13.73 -15.38
CA SER A 490 7.20 -14.32 -14.45
C SER A 490 8.52 -13.55 -14.43
N GLU A 491 8.98 -13.08 -15.59
CA GLU A 491 10.16 -12.19 -15.67
C GLU A 491 9.95 -10.87 -14.91
N GLU A 492 8.74 -10.30 -14.97
CA GLU A 492 8.41 -9.11 -14.17
C GLU A 492 8.46 -9.41 -12.67
N ARG A 493 8.01 -10.60 -12.22
CA ARG A 493 8.14 -11.03 -10.81
C ARG A 493 9.60 -11.18 -10.42
N MET A 494 10.45 -11.76 -11.26
CA MET A 494 11.89 -11.85 -11.00
C MET A 494 12.56 -10.49 -10.82
N LYS A 495 12.13 -9.47 -11.58
CA LYS A 495 12.61 -8.08 -11.38
C LYS A 495 12.25 -7.56 -9.99
N ILE A 496 11.05 -7.92 -9.48
CA ILE A 496 10.63 -7.57 -8.11
C ILE A 496 11.54 -8.27 -7.10
N TYR A 497 11.78 -9.58 -7.24
CA TYR A 497 12.64 -10.35 -6.34
C TYR A 497 14.06 -9.77 -6.28
N LYS A 498 14.64 -9.43 -7.43
CA LYS A 498 15.96 -8.77 -7.51
C LYS A 498 15.97 -7.41 -6.82
N ARG A 499 14.94 -6.58 -7.03
CA ARG A 499 14.84 -5.25 -6.43
C ARG A 499 14.69 -5.31 -4.91
N GLU A 500 13.91 -6.27 -4.40
CA GLU A 500 13.73 -6.50 -2.96
C GLU A 500 14.87 -7.34 -2.35
N GLN A 501 15.85 -7.74 -3.16
CA GLN A 501 17.02 -8.53 -2.76
C GLN A 501 16.67 -9.92 -2.17
N PHE A 502 15.57 -10.52 -2.63
CA PHE A 502 15.24 -11.89 -2.28
C PHE A 502 16.13 -12.89 -3.03
N ASN A 503 16.56 -13.93 -2.33
CA ASN A 503 17.20 -15.08 -2.96
C ASN A 503 16.15 -15.96 -3.65
N TYR A 504 16.39 -16.35 -4.91
CA TYR A 504 15.50 -17.26 -5.60
C TYR A 504 16.28 -18.27 -6.45
N LYS A 505 15.69 -19.47 -6.60
CA LYS A 505 16.17 -20.54 -7.47
C LYS A 505 15.15 -20.80 -8.58
N ILE A 506 15.63 -21.19 -9.76
CA ILE A 506 14.77 -21.49 -10.90
C ILE A 506 14.89 -23.00 -11.19
N HIS A 507 13.75 -23.67 -11.25
CA HIS A 507 13.64 -25.08 -11.57
C HIS A 507 12.76 -25.25 -12.80
N LYS A 508 13.22 -26.04 -13.79
CA LYS A 508 12.39 -26.44 -14.93
C LYS A 508 11.70 -27.77 -14.63
N VAL A 509 10.41 -27.82 -14.89
CA VAL A 509 9.55 -28.99 -14.65
C VAL A 509 8.79 -29.32 -15.92
N LYS A 510 8.96 -30.52 -16.46
CA LYS A 510 8.15 -30.99 -17.59
C LYS A 510 6.76 -31.40 -17.11
N ILE A 511 5.74 -30.99 -17.86
CA ILE A 511 4.33 -31.32 -17.58
C ILE A 511 3.64 -31.90 -18.82
#